data_afaa6a1d073be9c53c274760a4f443bc
#
_entry.id   afaa6a1d073be9c53c274760a4f443bc
#
_cell.length_a   1.000
_cell.length_b   1.000
_cell.length_c   1.000
_cell.angle_alpha   90.00
_cell.angle_beta   90.00
_cell.angle_gamma   90.00
#
_symmetry.space_group_name_H-M   'P 1'
#
loop_
_entity.id
_entity.type
_entity.pdbx_description
1 polymer ?
#
loop_
_entity_poly.entity_id
_entity_poly.type
_entity_poly.pdbx_seq_one_letter_code
_entity_poly.pdbx_strand_id
1 'polypeptide(L)'
;MGNSVLWIRNDFRFHDNTALISAINDIKDNENLIFIYHLDPELIKIETTSYAYFFSSLNSFYESCLKKGLDIYFLYGEILTCFDTLLNEFSNIDKIYYNIIECGYGKSQEQKLNRFLKRKNVEVFSFYDHHLHSANKVLKEDNSHYKVFTHYYNKWMGSKKP
;
A
#
# COMPACT_ATOMS: atom_id res chain seq x y z
N MET A 1 17.15 -14.90 10.24
CA MET A 1 16.27 -14.80 9.06
C MET A 1 15.58 -13.45 9.13
N GLY A 2 15.73 -12.60 8.13
CA GLY A 2 15.05 -11.30 8.03
C GLY A 2 13.61 -11.49 7.53
N ASN A 3 12.73 -10.58 7.88
CA ASN A 3 11.37 -10.55 7.37
C ASN A 3 11.08 -9.17 6.77
N SER A 4 10.53 -9.17 5.57
CA SER A 4 9.97 -7.99 4.92
C SER A 4 8.46 -8.12 4.85
N VAL A 5 7.75 -7.01 4.90
CA VAL A 5 6.28 -6.98 4.86
C VAL A 5 5.81 -6.30 3.59
N LEU A 6 4.88 -6.92 2.88
CA LEU A 6 4.08 -6.27 1.85
C LEU A 6 2.69 -5.97 2.42
N TRP A 7 2.42 -4.70 2.65
CA TRP A 7 1.11 -4.25 3.09
C TRP A 7 0.22 -3.96 1.88
N ILE A 8 -0.63 -4.93 1.55
CA ILE A 8 -1.64 -4.82 0.50
C ILE A 8 -2.74 -3.86 0.96
N ARG A 9 -3.20 -3.00 0.07
CA ARG A 9 -4.23 -2.00 0.38
C ARG A 9 -5.40 -2.09 -0.60
N ASN A 10 -5.52 -1.16 -1.56
CA ASN A 10 -6.58 -1.16 -2.58
C ASN A 10 -6.10 -1.77 -3.91
N ASP A 11 -4.96 -2.43 -3.90
CA ASP A 11 -4.21 -2.91 -5.05
C ASP A 11 -4.25 -4.45 -5.15
N PHE A 12 -5.45 -5.02 -5.19
CA PHE A 12 -5.71 -6.47 -5.26
C PHE A 12 -5.26 -7.09 -6.58
N ARG A 13 -3.95 -7.01 -6.88
CA ARG A 13 -3.37 -7.52 -8.13
C ARG A 13 -1.90 -7.91 -7.96
N PHE A 14 -1.48 -8.90 -8.75
CA PHE A 14 -0.08 -9.32 -8.83
C PHE A 14 0.67 -8.65 -9.98
N HIS A 15 -0.05 -8.23 -11.02
CA HIS A 15 0.54 -7.57 -12.18
C HIS A 15 0.55 -6.07 -11.97
N ASP A 16 1.60 -5.41 -12.47
CA ASP A 16 1.73 -3.96 -12.43
C ASP A 16 1.51 -3.39 -11.00
N ASN A 17 2.13 -4.03 -10.01
CA ASN A 17 2.07 -3.64 -8.60
C ASN A 17 3.49 -3.24 -8.15
N THR A 18 3.72 -1.93 -8.05
CA THR A 18 5.05 -1.38 -7.81
C THR A 18 5.64 -1.81 -6.46
N ALA A 19 4.82 -1.83 -5.40
CA ALA A 19 5.27 -2.26 -4.08
C ALA A 19 5.67 -3.75 -4.07
N LEU A 20 4.86 -4.61 -4.70
CA LEU A 20 5.14 -6.04 -4.80
C LEU A 20 6.42 -6.30 -5.60
N ILE A 21 6.59 -5.66 -6.77
CA ILE A 21 7.78 -5.80 -7.61
C ILE A 21 9.02 -5.35 -6.85
N SER A 22 8.94 -4.21 -6.16
CA SER A 22 10.05 -3.70 -5.36
C SER A 22 10.42 -4.65 -4.22
N ALA A 23 9.42 -5.17 -3.49
CA ALA A 23 9.65 -6.12 -2.41
C ALA A 23 10.32 -7.41 -2.91
N ILE A 24 9.86 -7.97 -4.04
CA ILE A 24 10.44 -9.19 -4.62
C ILE A 24 11.90 -8.95 -5.08
N ASN A 25 12.19 -7.79 -5.66
CA ASN A 25 13.55 -7.49 -6.13
C ASN A 25 14.55 -7.24 -4.98
N ASP A 26 14.04 -6.85 -3.81
CA ASP A 26 14.87 -6.52 -2.64
C ASP A 26 15.09 -7.69 -1.69
N ILE A 27 14.26 -8.73 -1.79
CA ILE A 27 14.31 -9.92 -0.94
C ILE A 27 15.59 -10.74 -1.27
N LYS A 28 16.27 -11.19 -0.23
CA LYS A 28 17.42 -12.08 -0.33
C LYS A 28 17.02 -13.53 -0.08
N ASP A 29 17.87 -14.47 -0.49
CA ASP A 29 17.59 -15.93 -0.40
C ASP A 29 17.18 -16.44 1.00
N ASN A 30 17.49 -15.71 2.06
CA ASN A 30 17.18 -16.07 3.44
C ASN A 30 16.17 -15.12 4.12
N GLU A 31 15.41 -14.38 3.34
CA GLU A 31 14.37 -13.45 3.84
C GLU A 31 12.98 -13.93 3.41
N ASN A 32 11.98 -13.70 4.28
CA ASN A 32 10.59 -13.98 3.96
C ASN A 32 9.86 -12.68 3.61
N LEU A 33 8.92 -12.75 2.66
CA LEU A 33 7.96 -11.69 2.38
C LEU A 33 6.61 -12.08 2.99
N ILE A 34 6.20 -11.34 4.01
CA ILE A 34 4.93 -11.51 4.70
C ILE A 34 3.90 -10.60 4.04
N PHE A 35 2.85 -11.18 3.48
CA PHE A 35 1.72 -10.43 2.93
C PHE A 35 0.75 -10.11 4.05
N ILE A 36 0.43 -8.84 4.24
CA ILE A 36 -0.56 -8.41 5.22
C ILE A 36 -1.68 -7.60 4.58
N TYR A 37 -2.86 -7.68 5.19
CA TYR A 37 -3.98 -6.80 4.92
C TYR A 37 -4.53 -6.25 6.23
N HIS A 38 -4.67 -4.92 6.33
CA HIS A 38 -5.21 -4.27 7.51
C HIS A 38 -6.68 -3.89 7.31
N LEU A 39 -7.53 -4.42 8.17
CA LEU A 39 -8.95 -4.13 8.27
C LEU A 39 -9.18 -3.12 9.41
N ASP A 40 -9.50 -1.88 9.05
CA ASP A 40 -9.80 -0.83 10.01
C ASP A 40 -11.29 -0.84 10.36
N PRO A 41 -11.66 -1.05 11.64
CA PRO A 41 -13.06 -1.06 12.08
C PRO A 41 -13.80 0.25 11.77
N GLU A 42 -13.12 1.39 11.79
CA GLU A 42 -13.71 2.69 11.47
C GLU A 42 -14.18 2.82 10.03
N LEU A 43 -13.57 2.03 9.14
CA LEU A 43 -13.97 1.98 7.73
C LEU A 43 -15.02 0.91 7.46
N ILE A 44 -15.23 -0.05 8.35
CA ILE A 44 -16.18 -1.15 8.15
C ILE A 44 -17.60 -0.66 8.47
N LYS A 45 -18.31 -0.19 7.43
CA LYS A 45 -19.74 0.14 7.49
C LYS A 45 -20.53 -1.02 6.91
N ILE A 46 -20.99 -1.90 7.76
CA ILE A 46 -21.82 -3.05 7.38
C ILE A 46 -23.10 -2.53 6.68
N GLU A 47 -23.60 -3.26 5.67
CA GLU A 47 -24.88 -3.02 4.96
C GLU A 47 -24.82 -2.06 3.74
N THR A 48 -23.67 -1.76 3.17
CA THR A 48 -23.62 -1.04 1.89
C THR A 48 -23.19 -1.95 0.74
N THR A 49 -23.72 -1.71 -0.46
CA THR A 49 -23.33 -2.42 -1.69
C THR A 49 -21.83 -2.30 -1.96
N SER A 50 -21.22 -1.14 -1.66
CA SER A 50 -19.78 -0.93 -1.79
C SER A 50 -18.98 -1.87 -0.90
N TYR A 51 -19.51 -2.20 0.28
CA TYR A 51 -18.89 -3.13 1.21
C TYR A 51 -18.94 -4.57 0.72
N ALA A 52 -20.10 -5.00 0.25
CA ALA A 52 -20.27 -6.33 -0.32
C ALA A 52 -19.29 -6.54 -1.49
N TYR A 53 -19.17 -5.55 -2.36
CA TYR A 53 -18.22 -5.57 -3.47
C TYR A 53 -16.75 -5.60 -3.00
N PHE A 54 -16.42 -4.78 -2.01
CA PHE A 54 -15.08 -4.75 -1.42
C PHE A 54 -14.67 -6.12 -0.87
N PHE A 55 -15.49 -6.72 -0.01
CA PHE A 55 -15.19 -8.03 0.57
C PHE A 55 -15.17 -9.15 -0.47
N SER A 56 -16.03 -9.09 -1.49
CA SER A 56 -15.99 -10.02 -2.61
C SER A 56 -14.66 -9.90 -3.37
N SER A 57 -14.18 -8.67 -3.62
CA SER A 57 -12.92 -8.43 -4.30
C SER A 57 -11.71 -8.89 -3.47
N LEU A 58 -11.72 -8.59 -2.16
CA LEU A 58 -10.70 -9.05 -1.22
C LEU A 58 -10.66 -10.58 -1.15
N ASN A 59 -11.82 -11.24 -1.06
CA ASN A 59 -11.88 -12.71 -1.04
C ASN A 59 -11.36 -13.31 -2.35
N SER A 60 -11.74 -12.77 -3.50
CA SER A 60 -11.24 -13.23 -4.80
C SER A 60 -9.72 -13.11 -4.93
N PHE A 61 -9.17 -12.02 -4.40
CA PHE A 61 -7.73 -11.83 -4.36
C PHE A 61 -7.06 -12.81 -3.40
N TYR A 62 -7.62 -13.02 -2.21
CA TYR A 62 -7.12 -13.99 -1.24
C TYR A 62 -7.10 -15.41 -1.79
N GLU A 63 -8.17 -15.85 -2.45
CA GLU A 63 -8.20 -17.15 -3.14
C GLU A 63 -7.12 -17.25 -4.23
N SER A 64 -6.85 -16.14 -4.92
CA SER A 64 -5.78 -16.08 -5.93
C SER A 64 -4.39 -16.19 -5.31
N CYS A 65 -4.20 -15.65 -4.10
CA CYS A 65 -2.99 -15.82 -3.30
C CYS A 65 -2.81 -17.29 -2.91
N LEU A 66 -3.84 -17.91 -2.34
CA LEU A 66 -3.79 -19.32 -1.91
C LEU A 66 -3.45 -20.27 -3.07
N LYS A 67 -4.00 -20.05 -4.27
CA LYS A 67 -3.66 -20.83 -5.48
C LYS A 67 -2.18 -20.71 -5.87
N LYS A 68 -1.49 -19.66 -5.42
CA LYS A 68 -0.04 -19.44 -5.65
C LYS A 68 0.81 -19.90 -4.45
N GLY A 69 0.19 -20.49 -3.42
CA GLY A 69 0.89 -20.87 -2.19
C GLY A 69 1.24 -19.69 -1.29
N LEU A 70 0.60 -18.54 -1.48
CA LEU A 70 0.78 -17.35 -0.68
C LEU A 70 -0.38 -17.22 0.32
N ASP A 71 -0.08 -16.87 1.56
CA ASP A 71 -1.09 -16.54 2.56
C ASP A 71 -1.06 -15.04 2.89
N ILE A 72 -2.21 -14.49 3.28
CA ILE A 72 -2.33 -13.10 3.71
C ILE A 72 -2.62 -13.07 5.20
N TYR A 73 -1.80 -12.37 5.94
CA TYR A 73 -2.01 -12.13 7.36
C TYR A 73 -2.96 -10.96 7.58
N PHE A 74 -4.16 -11.24 8.10
CA PHE A 74 -5.18 -10.23 8.32
C PHE A 74 -5.02 -9.57 9.69
N LEU A 75 -4.83 -8.25 9.69
CA LEU A 75 -4.78 -7.42 10.89
C LEU A 75 -6.13 -6.71 11.06
N TYR A 76 -6.76 -6.85 12.22
CA TYR A 76 -8.04 -6.19 12.52
C TYR A 76 -7.93 -5.32 13.75
N GLY A 77 -8.21 -4.02 13.62
CA GLY A 77 -8.16 -3.08 14.74
C GLY A 77 -7.52 -1.72 14.39
N GLU A 78 -7.15 -0.98 15.40
CA GLU A 78 -6.44 0.30 15.26
C GLU A 78 -5.04 0.04 14.68
N ILE A 79 -4.65 0.86 13.72
CA ILE A 79 -3.47 0.60 12.87
C ILE A 79 -2.15 0.49 13.66
N LEU A 80 -1.91 1.36 14.63
CA LEU A 80 -0.64 1.32 15.38
C LEU A 80 -0.57 0.09 16.28
N THR A 81 -1.69 -0.28 16.90
CA THR A 81 -1.79 -1.49 17.72
C THR A 81 -1.57 -2.74 16.86
N CYS A 82 -2.19 -2.81 15.70
CA CYS A 82 -2.02 -3.92 14.77
C CYS A 82 -0.57 -4.08 14.32
N PHE A 83 0.09 -2.99 13.94
CA PHE A 83 1.48 -3.06 13.50
C PHE A 83 2.45 -3.29 14.67
N ASP A 84 2.16 -2.81 15.88
CA ASP A 84 2.98 -3.15 17.05
C ASP A 84 2.89 -4.65 17.37
N THR A 85 1.69 -5.22 17.30
CA THR A 85 1.49 -6.68 17.46
C THR A 85 2.24 -7.46 16.37
N LEU A 86 2.13 -7.05 15.11
CA LEU A 86 2.84 -7.68 13.99
C LEU A 86 4.35 -7.70 14.20
N LEU A 87 4.94 -6.55 14.61
CA LEU A 87 6.37 -6.44 14.86
C LEU A 87 6.85 -7.27 16.06
N ASN A 88 5.96 -7.55 17.02
CA ASN A 88 6.28 -8.41 18.17
C ASN A 88 6.11 -9.91 17.81
N GLU A 89 5.17 -10.26 16.96
CA GLU A 89 4.90 -11.64 16.55
C GLU A 89 5.94 -12.16 15.55
N PHE A 90 6.27 -11.34 14.56
CA PHE A 90 7.31 -11.65 13.59
C PHE A 90 8.61 -10.91 13.94
N SER A 91 9.55 -11.63 14.51
CA SER A 91 10.86 -11.06 14.82
C SER A 91 11.60 -10.63 13.54
N ASN A 92 12.43 -9.58 13.64
CA ASN A 92 13.31 -9.12 12.56
C ASN A 92 12.57 -8.62 11.29
N ILE A 93 11.41 -7.96 11.46
CA ILE A 93 10.83 -7.15 10.39
C ILE A 93 11.64 -5.84 10.33
N ASP A 94 12.35 -5.64 9.23
CA ASP A 94 13.18 -4.45 9.00
C ASP A 94 12.66 -3.57 7.87
N LYS A 95 11.79 -4.10 6.99
CA LYS A 95 11.26 -3.39 5.83
C LYS A 95 9.76 -3.61 5.65
N ILE A 96 9.07 -2.53 5.26
CA ILE A 96 7.66 -2.57 4.89
C ILE A 96 7.46 -1.88 3.54
N TYR A 97 6.78 -2.56 2.62
CA TYR A 97 6.46 -2.09 1.28
C TYR A 97 4.95 -1.89 1.12
N TYR A 98 4.54 -0.77 0.52
CA TYR A 98 3.13 -0.56 0.18
C TYR A 98 2.93 0.49 -0.91
N ASN A 99 1.77 0.46 -1.58
CA ASN A 99 1.33 1.51 -2.49
C ASN A 99 0.54 2.59 -1.75
N ILE A 100 0.88 3.86 -2.00
CA ILE A 100 0.36 5.04 -1.29
C ILE A 100 -1.12 5.26 -1.63
N ILE A 101 -1.91 5.66 -0.62
CA ILE A 101 -3.23 6.28 -0.82
C ILE A 101 -3.04 7.80 -0.75
N GLU A 102 -3.26 8.49 -1.88
CA GLU A 102 -2.87 9.90 -2.06
C GLU A 102 -3.73 10.90 -1.29
N CYS A 103 -4.90 10.50 -0.77
CA CYS A 103 -5.84 11.42 -0.13
C CYS A 103 -6.62 10.79 1.02
N GLY A 104 -7.35 11.65 1.73
CA GLY A 104 -8.34 11.26 2.73
C GLY A 104 -7.77 10.54 3.96
N TYR A 105 -8.62 9.68 4.53
CA TYR A 105 -8.33 8.95 5.75
C TYR A 105 -7.09 8.04 5.59
N GLY A 106 -6.99 7.31 4.47
CA GLY A 106 -5.85 6.43 4.20
C GLY A 106 -4.51 7.13 4.29
N LYS A 107 -4.40 8.33 3.71
CA LYS A 107 -3.18 9.16 3.81
C LYS A 107 -2.85 9.54 5.25
N SER A 108 -3.85 9.89 6.06
CA SER A 108 -3.62 10.24 7.46
C SER A 108 -3.13 9.06 8.29
N GLN A 109 -3.66 7.86 8.04
CA GLN A 109 -3.21 6.63 8.68
C GLN A 109 -1.77 6.26 8.29
N GLU A 110 -1.41 6.41 7.00
CA GLU A 110 -0.03 6.23 6.55
C GLU A 110 0.95 7.14 7.28
N GLN A 111 0.60 8.41 7.44
CA GLN A 111 1.47 9.37 8.14
C GLN A 111 1.67 9.02 9.61
N LYS A 112 0.63 8.51 10.28
CA LYS A 112 0.74 8.01 11.66
C LYS A 112 1.65 6.78 11.74
N LEU A 113 1.39 5.82 10.86
CA LEU A 113 2.14 4.58 10.79
C LEU A 113 3.62 4.84 10.47
N ASN A 114 3.93 5.67 9.49
CA ASN A 114 5.32 5.97 9.10
C ASN A 114 6.13 6.59 10.26
N ARG A 115 5.50 7.46 11.06
CA ARG A 115 6.14 8.00 12.27
C ARG A 115 6.39 6.94 13.32
N PHE A 116 5.48 5.99 13.48
CA PHE A 116 5.61 4.86 14.38
C PHE A 116 6.73 3.91 13.93
N LEU A 117 6.73 3.48 12.67
CA LEU A 117 7.73 2.57 12.09
C LEU A 117 9.14 3.15 12.15
N LYS A 118 9.28 4.46 11.89
CA LYS A 118 10.57 5.16 12.04
C LYS A 118 11.13 5.06 13.47
N ARG A 119 10.28 5.15 14.49
CA ARG A 119 10.68 4.98 15.90
C ARG A 119 11.08 3.54 16.23
N LYS A 120 10.52 2.58 15.51
CA LYS A 120 10.85 1.15 15.65
C LYS A 120 12.06 0.72 14.78
N ASN A 121 12.72 1.67 14.07
CA ASN A 121 13.80 1.42 13.11
C ASN A 121 13.39 0.48 11.96
N VAL A 122 12.14 0.52 11.53
CA VAL A 122 11.65 -0.19 10.37
C VAL A 122 11.69 0.74 9.16
N GLU A 123 12.33 0.30 8.09
CA GLU A 123 12.44 1.04 6.85
C GLU A 123 11.14 0.93 6.03
N VAL A 124 10.69 2.04 5.45
CA VAL A 124 9.42 2.11 4.71
C VAL A 124 9.67 2.45 3.26
N PHE A 125 9.24 1.58 2.37
CA PHE A 125 9.22 1.75 0.92
C PHE A 125 7.79 1.94 0.44
N SER A 126 7.47 3.16 -0.01
CA SER A 126 6.11 3.51 -0.44
C SER A 126 6.10 4.08 -1.85
N PHE A 127 5.12 3.66 -2.67
CA PHE A 127 5.10 3.91 -4.10
C PHE A 127 3.78 4.51 -4.55
N TYR A 128 3.84 5.39 -5.55
CA TYR A 128 2.66 5.86 -6.29
C TYR A 128 2.32 4.86 -7.38
N ASP A 129 1.15 4.24 -7.29
CA ASP A 129 0.77 3.10 -8.13
C ASP A 129 -0.67 3.16 -8.66
N HIS A 130 -1.48 4.14 -8.20
CA HIS A 130 -2.88 4.27 -8.61
C HIS A 130 -3.07 4.98 -9.96
N HIS A 131 -2.09 5.76 -10.39
CA HIS A 131 -2.18 6.59 -11.58
C HIS A 131 -0.93 6.45 -12.44
N LEU A 132 -1.09 6.50 -13.74
CA LEU A 132 0.01 6.50 -14.71
C LEU A 132 1.06 7.58 -14.41
N HIS A 133 0.60 8.74 -13.93
CA HIS A 133 1.43 9.77 -13.29
C HIS A 133 0.73 10.24 -12.01
N SER A 134 1.43 10.19 -10.89
CA SER A 134 0.90 10.79 -9.66
C SER A 134 0.65 12.29 -9.84
N ALA A 135 -0.36 12.82 -9.15
CA ALA A 135 -0.70 14.24 -9.21
C ALA A 135 0.49 15.15 -8.88
N ASN A 136 1.40 14.70 -8.02
CA ASN A 136 2.59 15.43 -7.61
C ASN A 136 3.72 15.46 -8.67
N LYS A 137 3.61 14.68 -9.76
CA LYS A 137 4.57 14.73 -10.88
C LYS A 137 4.14 15.69 -11.99
N VAL A 138 2.88 16.11 -12.01
CA VAL A 138 2.33 17.00 -13.04
C VAL A 138 2.08 18.38 -12.44
N LEU A 139 3.18 19.12 -12.23
CA LEU A 139 3.18 20.43 -11.62
C LEU A 139 3.59 21.50 -12.64
N LYS A 140 3.28 22.77 -12.32
CA LYS A 140 3.82 23.93 -13.02
C LYS A 140 5.31 24.11 -12.70
N GLU A 141 5.96 25.05 -13.39
CA GLU A 141 7.36 25.40 -13.17
C GLU A 141 7.64 25.91 -11.74
N ASP A 142 6.66 26.57 -11.13
CA ASP A 142 6.70 27.04 -9.74
C ASP A 142 6.35 25.96 -8.70
N ASN A 143 6.23 24.69 -9.11
CA ASN A 143 5.80 23.55 -8.31
C ASN A 143 4.36 23.65 -7.76
N SER A 144 3.55 24.58 -8.24
CA SER A 144 2.13 24.65 -7.88
C SER A 144 1.27 23.75 -8.79
N HIS A 145 0.08 23.39 -8.30
CA HIS A 145 -0.88 22.61 -9.07
C HIS A 145 -1.58 23.45 -10.14
N TYR A 146 -1.91 22.81 -11.27
CA TYR A 146 -2.74 23.42 -12.28
C TYR A 146 -4.18 23.60 -11.78
N LYS A 147 -4.75 24.79 -11.98
CA LYS A 147 -6.16 25.08 -11.66
C LYS A 147 -7.10 24.81 -12.83
N VAL A 148 -6.56 24.74 -14.05
CA VAL A 148 -7.32 24.54 -15.30
C VAL A 148 -6.93 23.19 -15.90
N PHE A 149 -7.94 22.36 -16.18
CA PHE A 149 -7.74 21.00 -16.65
C PHE A 149 -6.93 20.93 -17.96
N THR A 150 -7.20 21.81 -18.95
CA THR A 150 -6.52 21.77 -20.24
C THR A 150 -5.00 21.90 -20.09
N HIS A 151 -4.53 22.80 -19.24
CA HIS A 151 -3.09 22.97 -18.99
C HIS A 151 -2.47 21.76 -18.27
N TYR A 152 -3.18 21.21 -17.31
CA TYR A 152 -2.78 19.96 -16.65
C TYR A 152 -2.69 18.81 -17.65
N TYR A 153 -3.73 18.63 -18.46
CA TYR A 153 -3.81 17.58 -19.48
C TYR A 153 -2.67 17.66 -20.50
N ASN A 154 -2.39 18.85 -21.03
CA ASN A 154 -1.30 19.05 -21.99
C ASN A 154 0.07 18.71 -21.38
N LYS A 155 0.32 19.10 -20.12
CA LYS A 155 1.54 18.75 -19.40
C LYS A 155 1.61 17.23 -19.16
N TRP A 156 0.49 16.62 -18.74
CA TRP A 156 0.39 15.19 -18.50
C TRP A 156 0.63 14.39 -19.79
N MET A 157 0.04 14.81 -20.92
CA MET A 157 0.25 14.17 -22.23
C MET A 157 1.69 14.27 -22.71
N GLY A 158 2.34 15.40 -22.51
CA GLY A 158 3.74 15.60 -22.89
C GLY A 158 4.76 14.91 -21.95
N SER A 159 4.33 14.38 -20.81
CA SER A 159 5.21 13.67 -19.89
C SER A 159 5.46 12.24 -20.38
N LYS A 160 6.72 11.76 -20.23
CA LYS A 160 7.06 10.36 -20.57
C LYS A 160 6.24 9.43 -19.68
N LYS A 161 5.56 8.48 -20.30
CA LYS A 161 4.81 7.42 -19.58
C LYS A 161 5.79 6.37 -19.07
N PRO A 162 5.52 5.76 -17.89
CA PRO A 162 6.33 4.66 -17.37
C PRO A 162 6.31 3.43 -18.27
#